data_6e636c9d5a64254dd4a30a47871f0c01
#
_entry.id   6e636c9d5a64254dd4a30a47871f0c01
#
_cell.length_a   1.000
_cell.length_b   1.000
_cell.length_c   1.000
_cell.angle_alpha   90.00
_cell.angle_beta   90.00
_cell.angle_gamma   90.00
#
_symmetry.space_group_name_H-M   'P 1'
#
loop_
_entity.id
_entity.type
_entity.pdbx_description
1 polymer ?
#
loop_
_entity_poly.entity_id
_entity_poly.type
_entity_poly.pdbx_seq_one_letter_code
_entity_poly.pdbx_strand_id
1 'polypeptide(L)'
;MGISLKDIFKNDEERLVENRRKTAIKNMIIFGCVIAVLIVLAIVVKFWGNADEDRRIAITNDVQNIRSAVLLRAKEQLADPSLGDYPGIKLEEQEEPLTLNINGVTEEYRYGYYLLYPDTLKEIVVSLNLPDETYIVNYETGDVVNAAGIKYKKRRYHSIDDLLAIAAGNVPVSDTVVVVTKASDLNKMRERPNGYFKLSANIDMSEYSNGEGWNPIPQFTGILDGRGYTISNLTINRPTQSYVGLLGDVKSTAKITNLKLENVNIVGGQYTGALAGNCAASVSYVHVNSGNVSGPNTSTGGLVGAYSIQKMNNCTAKVNVDGNNNVGGLIGTLYSGTVNKVSADGDVTANENVGGLIGLARVSTATYITEAAAHTAVNGKTNLGGLVGSVEMTSSNDLRIENCYAKGSIQTGEENIGGMFGRVYTAQGTPNLVLSSLYTSVSVVVKGETSGGFVGYSAVGNSTSKVNENCFWEKAIAPGEVLNGVGKEIEGSGLAFPDKTSSEMKMRATYTSWNFETIWEIEERISTPTLKWEKNYVEVENDKK
;
A
#
# COMPACT_ATOMS: atom_id res chain seq x y z
N MET A 1 63.96 -56.58 -45.66
CA MET A 1 63.15 -55.45 -45.20
C MET A 1 63.42 -55.27 -43.74
N GLY A 2 64.35 -54.37 -43.42
CA GLY A 2 64.67 -54.07 -42.01
C GLY A 2 63.86 -52.93 -41.55
N ILE A 3 62.87 -53.17 -40.67
CA ILE A 3 62.19 -52.14 -39.96
C ILE A 3 63.12 -51.63 -38.88
N SER A 4 63.51 -50.37 -38.96
CA SER A 4 64.41 -49.73 -37.99
C SER A 4 63.79 -49.67 -36.59
N LEU A 5 64.52 -50.13 -35.59
CA LEU A 5 64.13 -49.98 -34.17
C LEU A 5 63.80 -48.54 -33.83
N LYS A 6 64.34 -47.55 -34.53
CA LYS A 6 64.01 -46.13 -34.36
C LYS A 6 62.57 -45.77 -34.74
N ASP A 7 62.01 -46.50 -35.74
CA ASP A 7 60.60 -46.19 -36.15
C ASP A 7 59.58 -46.81 -35.21
N ILE A 8 59.90 -47.90 -34.52
CA ILE A 8 59.05 -48.48 -33.45
C ILE A 8 59.09 -47.59 -32.24
N PHE A 9 60.24 -47.07 -31.83
CA PHE A 9 60.40 -46.20 -30.70
C PHE A 9 59.80 -44.78 -30.92
N LYS A 10 59.88 -44.27 -32.16
CA LYS A 10 59.30 -43.00 -32.54
C LYS A 10 57.76 -43.03 -32.45
N ASN A 11 57.14 -44.12 -32.86
CA ASN A 11 55.69 -44.32 -32.74
C ASN A 11 55.23 -44.42 -31.27
N ASP A 12 56.04 -44.99 -30.41
CA ASP A 12 55.70 -45.12 -29.01
C ASP A 12 55.90 -43.81 -28.27
N GLU A 13 56.93 -43.03 -28.58
CA GLU A 13 57.08 -41.66 -28.01
C GLU A 13 55.98 -40.73 -28.48
N GLU A 14 55.59 -40.70 -29.71
CA GLU A 14 54.52 -39.90 -30.23
C GLU A 14 53.17 -40.30 -29.61
N ARG A 15 52.90 -41.57 -29.41
CA ARG A 15 51.71 -42.07 -28.69
C ARG A 15 51.75 -41.67 -27.21
N LEU A 16 52.90 -41.71 -26.57
CA LEU A 16 53.04 -41.31 -25.19
C LEU A 16 52.82 -39.81 -25.02
N VAL A 17 53.36 -39.00 -25.93
CA VAL A 17 53.16 -37.55 -25.96
C VAL A 17 51.69 -37.20 -26.22
N GLU A 18 51.05 -37.87 -27.19
CA GLU A 18 49.61 -37.65 -27.46
C GLU A 18 48.70 -38.07 -26.30
N ASN A 19 49.00 -39.20 -25.64
CA ASN A 19 48.28 -39.64 -24.45
C ASN A 19 48.48 -38.69 -23.26
N ARG A 20 49.70 -38.19 -23.03
CA ARG A 20 49.97 -37.17 -22.02
C ARG A 20 49.22 -35.88 -22.33
N ARG A 21 49.17 -35.46 -23.60
CA ARG A 21 48.41 -34.27 -24.01
C ARG A 21 46.91 -34.46 -23.85
N LYS A 22 46.34 -35.62 -24.21
CA LYS A 22 44.92 -35.95 -23.97
C LYS A 22 44.60 -36.01 -22.49
N THR A 23 45.46 -36.58 -21.66
CA THR A 23 45.30 -36.61 -20.21
C THR A 23 45.40 -35.23 -19.60
N ALA A 24 46.33 -34.38 -20.04
CA ALA A 24 46.47 -33.00 -19.59
C ALA A 24 45.23 -32.15 -19.94
N ILE A 25 44.70 -32.29 -21.17
CA ILE A 25 43.48 -31.63 -21.60
C ILE A 25 42.27 -32.11 -20.77
N LYS A 26 42.14 -33.42 -20.55
CA LYS A 26 41.09 -33.99 -19.69
C LYS A 26 41.17 -33.45 -18.25
N ASN A 27 42.38 -33.39 -17.70
CA ASN A 27 42.58 -32.85 -16.34
C ASN A 27 42.30 -31.34 -16.26
N MET A 28 42.63 -30.56 -17.31
CA MET A 28 42.30 -29.16 -17.42
C MET A 28 40.79 -28.93 -17.49
N ILE A 29 40.06 -29.76 -18.27
CA ILE A 29 38.60 -29.69 -18.36
C ILE A 29 37.96 -30.02 -16.99
N ILE A 30 38.43 -31.10 -16.35
CA ILE A 30 37.95 -31.49 -15.00
C ILE A 30 38.24 -30.37 -14.00
N PHE A 31 39.41 -29.78 -14.03
CA PHE A 31 39.79 -28.68 -13.13
C PHE A 31 38.95 -27.42 -13.38
N GLY A 32 38.68 -27.09 -14.66
CA GLY A 32 37.80 -26.02 -15.05
C GLY A 32 36.35 -26.25 -14.58
N CYS A 33 35.84 -27.48 -14.71
CA CYS A 33 34.52 -27.84 -14.19
C CYS A 33 34.44 -27.75 -12.66
N VAL A 34 35.48 -28.18 -11.95
CA VAL A 34 35.53 -28.07 -10.48
C VAL A 34 35.56 -26.61 -10.02
N ILE A 35 36.36 -25.77 -10.70
CA ILE A 35 36.36 -24.32 -10.41
C ILE A 35 34.99 -23.70 -10.69
N ALA A 36 34.34 -24.04 -11.82
CA ALA A 36 33.02 -23.53 -12.13
C ALA A 36 31.95 -23.92 -11.06
N VAL A 37 31.99 -25.17 -10.60
CA VAL A 37 31.13 -25.66 -9.51
C VAL A 37 31.42 -24.93 -8.20
N LEU A 38 32.71 -24.69 -7.88
CA LEU A 38 33.09 -23.95 -6.67
C LEU A 38 32.65 -22.46 -6.73
N ILE A 39 32.73 -21.84 -7.91
CA ILE A 39 32.24 -20.47 -8.13
C ILE A 39 30.71 -20.43 -7.97
N VAL A 40 29.98 -21.38 -8.56
CA VAL A 40 28.52 -21.46 -8.38
C VAL A 40 28.16 -21.71 -6.92
N LEU A 41 28.84 -22.60 -6.23
CA LEU A 41 28.64 -22.82 -4.79
C LEU A 41 28.97 -21.58 -3.97
N ALA A 42 30.02 -20.85 -4.28
CA ALA A 42 30.38 -19.62 -3.59
C ALA A 42 29.34 -18.50 -3.82
N ILE A 43 28.78 -18.42 -5.04
CA ILE A 43 27.68 -17.49 -5.36
C ILE A 43 26.41 -17.89 -4.59
N VAL A 44 26.06 -19.17 -4.58
CA VAL A 44 24.88 -19.67 -3.86
C VAL A 44 25.03 -19.45 -2.35
N VAL A 45 26.21 -19.76 -1.77
CA VAL A 45 26.49 -19.52 -0.36
C VAL A 45 26.46 -18.03 -0.03
N LYS A 46 26.98 -17.17 -0.92
CA LYS A 46 26.96 -15.72 -0.71
C LYS A 46 25.53 -15.15 -0.81
N PHE A 47 24.73 -15.65 -1.76
CA PHE A 47 23.30 -15.26 -1.87
C PHE A 47 22.47 -15.75 -0.69
N TRP A 48 22.72 -16.97 -0.20
CA TRP A 48 22.02 -17.49 0.98
C TRP A 48 22.52 -16.82 2.27
N GLY A 49 23.82 -16.58 2.38
CA GLY A 49 24.39 -15.88 3.53
C GLY A 49 23.89 -14.44 3.66
N ASN A 50 23.80 -13.71 2.55
CA ASN A 50 23.28 -12.33 2.60
C ASN A 50 21.77 -12.30 2.91
N ALA A 51 20.98 -13.23 2.38
CA ALA A 51 19.55 -13.31 2.68
C ALA A 51 19.29 -13.69 4.15
N ASP A 52 20.12 -14.53 4.73
CA ASP A 52 20.04 -14.87 6.15
C ASP A 52 20.57 -13.74 7.05
N GLU A 53 21.63 -13.03 6.61
CA GLU A 53 22.16 -11.84 7.29
C GLU A 53 21.12 -10.70 7.31
N ASP A 54 20.51 -10.38 6.19
CA ASP A 54 19.46 -9.36 6.09
C ASP A 54 18.24 -9.70 6.97
N ARG A 55 17.87 -10.99 7.03
CA ARG A 55 16.83 -11.46 7.93
C ARG A 55 17.22 -11.36 9.40
N ARG A 56 18.44 -11.71 9.74
CA ARG A 56 18.98 -11.58 11.11
C ARG A 56 19.02 -10.12 11.53
N ILE A 57 19.47 -9.22 10.67
CA ILE A 57 19.49 -7.77 10.93
C ILE A 57 18.07 -7.24 11.14
N ALA A 58 17.12 -7.61 10.29
CA ALA A 58 15.73 -7.21 10.45
C ALA A 58 15.14 -7.66 11.79
N ILE A 59 15.30 -8.95 12.15
CA ILE A 59 14.81 -9.48 13.42
C ILE A 59 15.50 -8.80 14.61
N THR A 60 16.80 -8.59 14.52
CA THR A 60 17.58 -7.93 15.57
C THR A 60 17.09 -6.50 15.79
N ASN A 61 16.86 -5.75 14.72
CA ASN A 61 16.30 -4.40 14.78
C ASN A 61 14.89 -4.39 15.39
N ASP A 62 14.08 -5.36 15.04
CA ASP A 62 12.72 -5.52 15.54
C ASP A 62 12.71 -5.82 17.04
N VAL A 63 13.57 -6.75 17.49
CA VAL A 63 13.75 -7.06 18.90
C VAL A 63 14.29 -5.86 19.67
N GLN A 64 15.25 -5.11 19.11
CA GLN A 64 15.77 -3.89 19.74
C GLN A 64 14.70 -2.80 19.90
N ASN A 65 13.86 -2.63 18.89
CA ASN A 65 12.79 -1.64 18.92
C ASN A 65 11.73 -1.97 19.98
N ILE A 66 11.25 -3.22 20.00
CA ILE A 66 10.32 -3.71 21.04
C ILE A 66 10.95 -3.52 22.43
N ARG A 67 12.18 -3.92 22.58
CA ARG A 67 12.91 -3.81 23.84
C ARG A 67 13.09 -2.36 24.30
N SER A 68 13.49 -1.47 23.41
CA SER A 68 13.67 -0.04 23.74
C SER A 68 12.35 0.57 24.20
N ALA A 69 11.23 0.22 23.58
CA ALA A 69 9.91 0.66 23.97
C ALA A 69 9.49 0.10 25.34
N VAL A 70 9.75 -1.18 25.61
CA VAL A 70 9.46 -1.82 26.91
C VAL A 70 10.33 -1.22 28.03
N LEU A 71 11.64 -1.00 27.79
CA LEU A 71 12.54 -0.39 28.77
C LEU A 71 12.15 1.07 29.07
N LEU A 72 11.74 1.81 28.05
CA LEU A 72 11.23 3.18 28.25
C LEU A 72 10.01 3.16 29.17
N ARG A 73 9.07 2.25 28.91
CA ARG A 73 7.86 2.11 29.73
C ARG A 73 8.17 1.62 31.15
N ALA A 74 9.09 0.68 31.30
CA ALA A 74 9.56 0.25 32.61
C ALA A 74 10.15 1.39 33.44
N LYS A 75 10.94 2.28 32.80
CA LYS A 75 11.46 3.48 33.46
C LYS A 75 10.35 4.44 33.89
N GLU A 76 9.32 4.63 33.06
CA GLU A 76 8.15 5.44 33.41
C GLU A 76 7.40 4.85 34.61
N GLN A 77 7.16 3.54 34.63
CA GLN A 77 6.50 2.86 35.75
C GLN A 77 7.31 2.91 37.04
N LEU A 78 8.63 2.80 36.96
CA LEU A 78 9.54 2.94 38.11
C LEU A 78 9.55 4.38 38.64
N ALA A 79 9.39 5.37 37.77
CA ALA A 79 9.32 6.78 38.15
C ALA A 79 7.94 7.18 38.73
N ASP A 80 6.88 6.52 38.27
CA ASP A 80 5.51 6.74 38.71
C ASP A 80 4.74 5.41 38.85
N PRO A 81 4.81 4.77 40.02
CA PRO A 81 4.11 3.51 40.30
C PRO A 81 2.58 3.58 40.15
N SER A 82 2.00 4.77 40.12
CA SER A 82 0.55 4.95 39.93
C SER A 82 0.08 4.61 38.51
N LEU A 83 1.00 4.53 37.54
CA LEU A 83 0.68 4.17 36.16
C LEU A 83 0.26 2.72 35.99
N GLY A 84 0.47 1.87 37.01
CA GLY A 84 0.13 0.43 36.95
C GLY A 84 0.91 -0.34 35.89
N ASP A 85 0.70 -1.64 35.83
CA ASP A 85 1.27 -2.47 34.79
C ASP A 85 0.72 -2.07 33.42
N TYR A 86 1.58 -2.05 32.42
CA TYR A 86 1.15 -1.75 31.06
C TYR A 86 0.23 -2.86 30.56
N PRO A 87 -0.97 -2.58 30.04
CA PRO A 87 -1.89 -3.62 29.57
C PRO A 87 -1.23 -4.51 28.52
N GLY A 88 -1.16 -5.80 28.81
CA GLY A 88 -0.57 -6.80 27.92
C GLY A 88 0.96 -6.92 27.97
N ILE A 89 1.66 -6.14 28.80
CA ILE A 89 3.12 -6.27 28.99
C ILE A 89 3.39 -6.43 30.47
N LYS A 90 3.99 -7.55 30.84
CA LYS A 90 4.49 -7.80 32.19
C LYS A 90 6.01 -7.86 32.16
N LEU A 91 6.65 -7.08 33.03
CA LEU A 91 8.10 -7.12 33.26
C LEU A 91 8.40 -8.04 34.44
N GLU A 92 9.33 -8.96 34.24
CA GLU A 92 9.85 -9.80 35.30
C GLU A 92 11.36 -9.56 35.42
N GLU A 93 11.81 -9.29 36.64
CA GLU A 93 13.24 -9.20 36.94
C GLU A 93 13.86 -10.60 36.86
N GLN A 94 14.93 -10.73 36.12
CA GLN A 94 15.68 -11.99 36.00
C GLN A 94 16.73 -12.05 37.13
N GLU A 95 16.91 -13.23 37.72
CA GLU A 95 17.91 -13.44 38.79
C GLU A 95 19.33 -13.21 38.28
N GLU A 96 19.61 -13.54 37.01
CA GLU A 96 20.87 -13.26 36.35
C GLU A 96 20.69 -12.34 35.14
N PRO A 97 21.64 -11.41 34.91
CA PRO A 97 21.57 -10.51 33.76
C PRO A 97 21.75 -11.28 32.45
N LEU A 98 20.89 -11.00 31.52
CA LEU A 98 20.99 -11.53 30.17
C LEU A 98 22.02 -10.76 29.35
N THR A 99 22.94 -11.47 28.75
CA THR A 99 23.97 -10.91 27.89
C THR A 99 23.59 -11.11 26.44
N LEU A 100 23.31 -10.04 25.70
CA LEU A 100 23.02 -10.07 24.28
C LEU A 100 24.16 -9.47 23.47
N ASN A 101 24.64 -10.20 22.48
CA ASN A 101 25.54 -9.66 21.47
C ASN A 101 24.75 -9.29 20.23
N ILE A 102 24.57 -7.99 20.01
CA ILE A 102 23.82 -7.45 18.89
C ILE A 102 24.76 -6.59 18.07
N ASN A 103 25.02 -6.99 16.82
CA ASN A 103 25.95 -6.31 15.91
C ASN A 103 27.36 -6.09 16.49
N GLY A 104 27.86 -7.04 17.29
CA GLY A 104 29.17 -6.96 17.90
C GLY A 104 29.23 -6.15 19.21
N VAL A 105 28.12 -5.63 19.68
CA VAL A 105 27.99 -4.95 20.98
C VAL A 105 27.34 -5.91 21.97
N THR A 106 28.03 -6.22 23.03
CA THR A 106 27.55 -7.08 24.14
C THR A 106 26.93 -6.20 25.22
N GLU A 107 25.65 -6.41 25.50
CA GLU A 107 24.91 -5.68 26.53
C GLU A 107 24.23 -6.62 27.51
N GLU A 108 24.20 -6.27 28.79
CA GLU A 108 23.59 -7.04 29.86
C GLU A 108 22.20 -6.49 30.23
N TYR A 109 21.22 -7.39 30.38
CA TYR A 109 19.83 -7.05 30.67
C TYR A 109 19.28 -7.88 31.81
N ARG A 110 18.56 -7.23 32.73
CA ARG A 110 17.96 -7.88 33.90
C ARG A 110 16.49 -8.15 33.80
N TYR A 111 15.84 -7.72 32.72
CA TYR A 111 14.39 -7.82 32.60
C TYR A 111 13.98 -8.69 31.40
N GLY A 112 13.17 -9.71 31.67
CA GLY A 112 12.35 -10.39 30.68
C GLY A 112 10.97 -9.74 30.61
N TYR A 113 10.26 -9.92 29.51
CA TYR A 113 8.90 -9.40 29.37
C TYR A 113 8.02 -10.36 28.60
N TYR A 114 6.73 -10.32 28.93
CA TYR A 114 5.69 -11.07 28.28
C TYR A 114 4.65 -10.10 27.73
N LEU A 115 4.18 -10.31 26.50
CA LEU A 115 3.00 -9.67 26.00
C LEU A 115 1.80 -10.55 26.37
N LEU A 116 1.01 -10.10 27.34
CA LEU A 116 -0.17 -10.83 27.83
C LEU A 116 -1.42 -10.29 27.14
N TYR A 117 -1.89 -10.97 26.11
CA TYR A 117 -3.23 -10.75 25.59
C TYR A 117 -4.07 -11.97 25.91
N PRO A 118 -5.14 -11.83 26.71
CA PRO A 118 -6.03 -12.96 26.97
C PRO A 118 -6.67 -13.42 25.66
N ASP A 119 -6.58 -14.70 25.41
CA ASP A 119 -7.39 -15.52 24.51
C ASP A 119 -7.07 -15.58 23.01
N THR A 120 -6.25 -14.74 22.38
CA THR A 120 -6.05 -14.83 20.92
C THR A 120 -4.67 -14.48 20.41
N LEU A 121 -3.91 -13.72 21.13
CA LEU A 121 -2.47 -13.65 20.98
C LEU A 121 -1.91 -14.43 22.16
N LYS A 122 -1.66 -15.66 21.89
CA LYS A 122 -0.93 -16.42 22.86
C LYS A 122 0.43 -15.79 22.92
N GLU A 123 0.80 -14.82 23.61
CA GLU A 123 2.08 -14.28 24.04
C GLU A 123 3.12 -14.14 22.92
N ILE A 124 3.62 -12.98 22.67
CA ILE A 124 4.95 -12.86 22.12
C ILE A 124 5.86 -12.88 23.34
N VAL A 125 6.39 -14.04 23.67
CA VAL A 125 7.45 -14.14 24.66
C VAL A 125 8.73 -13.77 23.95
N VAL A 126 9.29 -12.65 24.28
CA VAL A 126 10.70 -12.43 24.02
C VAL A 126 11.41 -12.99 25.23
N SER A 127 11.71 -14.28 25.17
CA SER A 127 12.57 -14.90 26.18
C SER A 127 14.00 -14.48 25.91
N LEU A 128 14.53 -13.69 26.79
CA LEU A 128 15.91 -13.23 26.74
C LEU A 128 16.83 -14.17 27.53
N ASN A 129 16.45 -15.43 27.72
CA ASN A 129 17.09 -16.30 28.72
C ASN A 129 18.24 -17.16 28.22
N LEU A 130 18.70 -16.99 26.98
CA LEU A 130 19.82 -17.78 26.48
C LEU A 130 20.86 -16.85 25.89
N PRO A 131 22.13 -16.98 26.29
CA PRO A 131 23.19 -16.02 25.92
C PRO A 131 23.38 -15.83 24.41
N ASP A 132 22.98 -16.80 23.61
CA ASP A 132 23.16 -16.78 22.15
C ASP A 132 21.85 -16.75 21.35
N GLU A 133 20.70 -16.67 21.99
CA GLU A 133 19.42 -16.87 21.32
C GLU A 133 18.33 -15.95 21.86
N THR A 134 17.88 -15.03 21.04
CA THR A 134 16.63 -14.29 21.28
C THR A 134 15.50 -15.00 20.59
N TYR A 135 14.49 -15.42 21.32
CA TYR A 135 13.32 -16.09 20.78
C TYR A 135 12.15 -15.13 20.74
N ILE A 136 11.51 -15.05 19.58
CA ILE A 136 10.19 -14.45 19.44
C ILE A 136 9.21 -15.58 19.22
N VAL A 137 8.28 -15.76 20.13
CA VAL A 137 7.23 -16.77 20.02
C VAL A 137 5.99 -16.13 19.45
N ASN A 138 5.56 -16.60 18.29
CA ASN A 138 4.25 -16.26 17.76
C ASN A 138 3.23 -17.22 18.34
N TYR A 139 2.33 -16.70 19.10
CA TYR A 139 1.36 -17.47 19.86
C TYR A 139 0.18 -17.99 19.09
N GLU A 140 -0.19 -17.39 17.97
CA GLU A 140 -1.22 -17.92 17.10
C GLU A 140 -0.77 -19.20 16.39
N THR A 141 0.51 -19.31 16.10
CA THR A 141 1.08 -20.42 15.34
C THR A 141 1.95 -21.35 16.19
N GLY A 142 2.35 -20.95 17.40
CA GLY A 142 3.33 -21.65 18.23
C GLY A 142 4.76 -21.60 17.68
N ASP A 143 5.02 -20.79 16.63
CA ASP A 143 6.33 -20.70 16.01
C ASP A 143 7.29 -19.89 16.88
N VAL A 144 8.42 -20.50 17.18
CA VAL A 144 9.56 -19.86 17.86
C VAL A 144 10.57 -19.41 16.83
N VAL A 145 10.94 -18.15 16.85
CA VAL A 145 11.98 -17.57 16.00
C VAL A 145 13.22 -17.31 16.81
N ASN A 146 14.28 -17.98 16.44
CA ASN A 146 15.58 -17.83 17.00
C ASN A 146 16.40 -16.81 16.20
N ALA A 147 17.01 -15.82 16.85
CA ALA A 147 17.87 -14.82 16.22
C ALA A 147 19.14 -15.40 15.59
N ALA A 148 19.56 -16.60 15.98
CA ALA A 148 20.79 -17.25 15.52
C ALA A 148 20.58 -18.38 14.49
N GLY A 149 19.39 -18.97 14.36
CA GLY A 149 19.24 -20.17 13.53
C GLY A 149 17.89 -20.38 12.84
N ILE A 150 17.52 -19.60 11.96
CA ILE A 150 16.20 -19.26 11.57
C ILE A 150 15.59 -20.06 10.44
N LYS A 151 14.38 -20.56 10.62
CA LYS A 151 13.42 -20.81 9.55
C LYS A 151 12.26 -19.84 9.67
N TYR A 152 12.28 -18.81 8.86
CA TYR A 152 11.12 -17.95 8.70
C TYR A 152 10.09 -18.67 7.84
N LYS A 153 8.99 -19.11 8.41
CA LYS A 153 7.78 -19.39 7.65
C LYS A 153 7.05 -18.07 7.41
N LYS A 154 6.53 -17.84 6.19
CA LYS A 154 5.71 -16.66 5.85
C LYS A 154 4.70 -16.39 6.96
N ARG A 155 4.70 -15.17 7.52
CA ARG A 155 3.96 -14.84 8.73
C ARG A 155 2.89 -13.82 8.48
N ARG A 156 1.75 -14.04 9.09
CA ARG A 156 0.76 -13.00 9.36
C ARG A 156 1.13 -12.36 10.70
N TYR A 157 1.90 -11.28 10.66
CA TYR A 157 2.14 -10.49 11.86
C TYR A 157 1.10 -9.38 11.98
N HIS A 158 0.67 -9.12 13.20
CA HIS A 158 0.55 -7.72 13.61
C HIS A 158 1.88 -7.05 13.30
N SER A 159 1.87 -5.91 12.63
CA SER A 159 3.12 -5.24 12.32
C SER A 159 3.85 -4.97 13.64
N ILE A 160 5.17 -4.98 13.63
CA ILE A 160 5.98 -4.54 14.77
C ILE A 160 5.59 -3.13 15.18
N ASP A 161 5.14 -2.30 14.23
CA ASP A 161 4.51 -1.01 14.50
C ASP A 161 3.32 -1.11 15.45
N ASP A 162 2.53 -2.19 15.41
CA ASP A 162 1.44 -2.42 16.37
C ASP A 162 1.97 -2.75 17.76
N LEU A 163 3.00 -3.58 17.83
CA LEU A 163 3.64 -3.91 19.11
C LEU A 163 4.40 -2.70 19.67
N LEU A 164 5.04 -1.91 18.82
CA LEU A 164 5.69 -0.66 19.20
C LEU A 164 4.68 0.40 19.63
N ALA A 165 3.55 0.52 18.96
CA ALA A 165 2.47 1.43 19.36
C ALA A 165 1.88 1.03 20.71
N ILE A 166 1.72 -0.26 20.95
CA ILE A 166 1.32 -0.81 22.24
C ILE A 166 2.39 -0.49 23.29
N ALA A 167 3.63 -0.76 23.00
CA ALA A 167 4.75 -0.54 23.92
C ALA A 167 5.06 0.95 24.17
N ALA A 168 4.77 1.83 23.21
CA ALA A 168 4.94 3.29 23.33
C ALA A 168 3.78 4.00 24.04
N GLY A 169 2.78 3.27 24.54
CA GLY A 169 1.63 3.89 25.23
C GLY A 169 0.62 4.57 24.29
N ASN A 170 0.78 4.42 22.97
CA ASN A 170 -0.14 4.95 21.98
C ASN A 170 -1.41 4.07 21.81
N VAL A 171 -1.48 2.97 22.53
CA VAL A 171 -2.71 2.20 22.72
C VAL A 171 -3.39 2.73 23.96
N PRO A 172 -4.67 3.05 23.90
CA PRO A 172 -5.40 3.56 25.07
C PRO A 172 -5.33 2.57 26.22
N VAL A 173 -5.21 3.11 27.40
CA VAL A 173 -5.30 2.43 28.69
C VAL A 173 -6.72 1.86 28.87
N SER A 174 -7.10 0.88 28.11
CA SER A 174 -8.28 0.09 28.39
C SER A 174 -7.86 -1.38 28.43
N ASP A 175 -8.02 -1.97 29.55
CA ASP A 175 -7.49 -3.24 30.03
C ASP A 175 -7.81 -4.48 29.20
N THR A 176 -8.36 -4.36 27.99
CA THR A 176 -8.71 -5.51 27.18
C THR A 176 -8.78 -5.17 25.69
N VAL A 177 -8.10 -5.92 24.89
CA VAL A 177 -8.40 -6.04 23.45
C VAL A 177 -9.84 -6.54 23.32
N VAL A 178 -10.65 -5.81 22.58
CA VAL A 178 -12.02 -6.21 22.29
C VAL A 178 -12.02 -7.13 21.09
N VAL A 179 -12.31 -8.40 21.33
CA VAL A 179 -12.51 -9.37 20.28
C VAL A 179 -13.91 -9.18 19.68
N VAL A 180 -13.97 -8.96 18.37
CA VAL A 180 -15.20 -8.77 17.62
C VAL A 180 -15.54 -10.09 16.93
N THR A 181 -16.62 -10.73 17.36
CA THR A 181 -17.10 -12.01 16.82
C THR A 181 -18.44 -11.90 16.10
N LYS A 182 -19.16 -10.80 16.30
CA LYS A 182 -20.48 -10.51 15.73
C LYS A 182 -20.70 -9.00 15.60
N ALA A 183 -21.67 -8.63 14.79
CA ALA A 183 -21.96 -7.21 14.48
C ALA A 183 -22.23 -6.34 15.72
N SER A 184 -22.95 -6.86 16.71
CA SER A 184 -23.23 -6.11 17.95
C SER A 184 -21.97 -5.77 18.76
N ASP A 185 -20.86 -6.53 18.60
CA ASP A 185 -19.59 -6.23 19.28
C ASP A 185 -18.96 -4.93 18.77
N LEU A 186 -19.22 -4.56 17.50
CA LEU A 186 -18.75 -3.29 16.92
C LEU A 186 -19.27 -2.07 17.68
N ASN A 187 -20.45 -2.18 18.34
CA ASN A 187 -21.00 -1.10 19.16
C ASN A 187 -20.12 -0.76 20.37
N LYS A 188 -19.28 -1.67 20.84
CA LYS A 188 -18.30 -1.40 21.90
C LYS A 188 -17.31 -0.30 21.53
N MET A 189 -17.12 0.00 20.23
CA MET A 189 -16.32 1.14 19.77
C MET A 189 -16.94 2.49 20.17
N ARG A 190 -18.27 2.56 20.38
CA ARG A 190 -18.94 3.78 20.87
C ARG A 190 -18.61 4.08 22.32
N GLU A 191 -18.47 3.02 23.10
CA GLU A 191 -18.15 3.09 24.53
C GLU A 191 -16.65 3.33 24.75
N ARG A 192 -15.82 2.81 23.83
CA ARG A 192 -14.36 2.84 23.89
C ARG A 192 -13.78 3.31 22.55
N PRO A 193 -13.98 4.55 22.14
CA PRO A 193 -13.55 5.02 20.82
C PRO A 193 -12.03 4.97 20.60
N ASN A 194 -11.29 4.87 21.67
CA ASN A 194 -9.83 4.74 21.71
C ASN A 194 -9.35 3.31 21.96
N GLY A 195 -10.24 2.29 21.95
CA GLY A 195 -9.90 0.88 22.21
C GLY A 195 -9.18 0.20 21.06
N TYR A 196 -8.63 -0.97 21.37
CA TYR A 196 -8.12 -1.89 20.34
C TYR A 196 -9.18 -2.96 20.06
N PHE A 197 -9.62 -3.01 18.82
CA PHE A 197 -10.63 -3.95 18.32
C PHE A 197 -10.01 -4.85 17.28
N LYS A 198 -10.20 -6.16 17.42
CA LYS A 198 -9.77 -7.12 16.42
C LYS A 198 -10.89 -8.07 16.06
N LEU A 199 -11.05 -8.33 14.77
CA LEU A 199 -11.97 -9.35 14.31
C LEU A 199 -11.37 -10.73 14.54
N SER A 200 -12.21 -11.68 14.93
CA SER A 200 -11.85 -13.11 15.02
C SER A 200 -12.73 -14.00 14.15
N ALA A 201 -13.70 -13.42 13.46
CA ALA A 201 -14.58 -14.07 12.51
C ALA A 201 -15.04 -13.08 11.44
N ASN A 202 -15.59 -13.58 10.35
CA ASN A 202 -16.37 -12.75 9.42
C ASN A 202 -17.63 -12.25 10.14
N ILE A 203 -17.96 -10.98 9.91
CA ILE A 203 -19.08 -10.29 10.57
C ILE A 203 -20.16 -10.02 9.54
N ASP A 204 -21.33 -10.56 9.74
CA ASP A 204 -22.53 -10.25 8.95
C ASP A 204 -23.32 -9.14 9.61
N MET A 205 -23.51 -8.02 8.89
CA MET A 205 -24.24 -6.85 9.35
C MET A 205 -25.73 -6.86 8.99
N SER A 206 -26.27 -7.96 8.48
CA SER A 206 -27.67 -8.07 8.04
C SER A 206 -28.69 -7.73 9.13
N GLU A 207 -28.34 -7.91 10.40
CA GLU A 207 -29.20 -7.50 11.54
C GLU A 207 -29.47 -5.97 11.56
N TYR A 208 -28.58 -5.17 10.91
CA TYR A 208 -28.71 -3.72 10.78
C TYR A 208 -29.23 -3.28 9.40
N SER A 209 -29.86 -4.14 8.62
CA SER A 209 -30.33 -3.82 7.27
C SER A 209 -31.63 -3.03 7.19
N ASN A 210 -32.39 -2.95 8.29
CA ASN A 210 -33.70 -2.31 8.33
C ASN A 210 -33.63 -0.82 8.71
N GLY A 211 -34.55 -0.02 8.19
CA GLY A 211 -34.71 1.39 8.52
C GLY A 211 -33.50 2.23 8.06
N GLU A 212 -32.89 2.95 8.99
CA GLU A 212 -31.69 3.75 8.73
C GLU A 212 -30.40 2.93 8.68
N GLY A 213 -30.48 1.63 8.98
CA GLY A 213 -29.33 0.75 8.98
C GLY A 213 -28.34 0.98 10.13
N TRP A 214 -27.09 0.63 9.89
CA TRP A 214 -26.02 0.86 10.85
C TRP A 214 -25.88 2.34 11.17
N ASN A 215 -25.76 2.66 12.46
CA ASN A 215 -25.41 4.02 12.87
C ASN A 215 -23.87 4.14 12.91
N PRO A 216 -23.24 5.00 12.11
CA PRO A 216 -21.77 5.15 12.09
C PRO A 216 -21.19 5.36 13.50
N ILE A 217 -20.03 4.76 13.79
CA ILE A 217 -19.30 5.06 15.04
C ILE A 217 -18.89 6.53 15.00
N PRO A 218 -19.39 7.41 15.90
CA PRO A 218 -19.32 8.85 15.68
C PRO A 218 -17.90 9.40 15.67
N GLN A 219 -17.02 8.86 16.51
CA GLN A 219 -15.62 9.23 16.59
C GLN A 219 -14.78 8.00 16.94
N PHE A 220 -13.66 7.83 16.24
CA PHE A 220 -12.75 6.72 16.50
C PHE A 220 -11.30 7.20 16.55
N THR A 221 -10.59 6.81 17.60
CA THR A 221 -9.19 7.19 17.87
C THR A 221 -8.30 5.96 18.14
N GLY A 222 -8.91 4.77 18.17
CA GLY A 222 -8.29 3.51 18.54
C GLY A 222 -7.69 2.73 17.37
N ILE A 223 -7.56 1.44 17.57
CA ILE A 223 -7.07 0.49 16.57
C ILE A 223 -8.21 -0.45 16.16
N LEU A 224 -8.43 -0.60 14.85
CA LEU A 224 -9.29 -1.62 14.27
C LEU A 224 -8.46 -2.52 13.37
N ASP A 225 -8.24 -3.75 13.81
CA ASP A 225 -7.56 -4.79 13.04
C ASP A 225 -8.57 -5.84 12.57
N GLY A 226 -8.84 -5.83 11.28
CA GLY A 226 -9.72 -6.80 10.65
C GLY A 226 -9.14 -8.20 10.53
N ARG A 227 -7.83 -8.40 10.71
CA ARG A 227 -7.12 -9.68 10.60
C ARG A 227 -7.39 -10.46 9.31
N GLY A 228 -7.76 -9.74 8.24
CA GLY A 228 -8.16 -10.31 6.96
C GLY A 228 -9.58 -10.87 6.92
N TYR A 229 -10.36 -10.73 8.01
CA TYR A 229 -11.78 -11.04 8.03
C TYR A 229 -12.60 -9.98 7.31
N THR A 230 -13.82 -10.36 6.96
CA THR A 230 -14.78 -9.56 6.20
C THR A 230 -15.91 -9.07 7.10
N ILE A 231 -16.27 -7.80 6.94
CA ILE A 231 -17.56 -7.27 7.38
C ILE A 231 -18.46 -7.18 6.13
N SER A 232 -19.55 -7.92 6.12
CA SER A 232 -20.46 -8.02 4.98
C SER A 232 -21.83 -7.43 5.28
N ASN A 233 -22.56 -7.06 4.20
CA ASN A 233 -23.94 -6.58 4.27
C ASN A 233 -24.12 -5.30 5.09
N LEU A 234 -23.10 -4.43 5.09
CA LEU A 234 -23.19 -3.13 5.77
C LEU A 234 -24.18 -2.22 5.05
N THR A 235 -25.34 -1.99 5.65
CA THR A 235 -26.37 -1.09 5.14
C THR A 235 -26.47 0.16 6.00
N ILE A 236 -26.43 1.33 5.36
CA ILE A 236 -26.64 2.65 6.00
C ILE A 236 -27.54 3.47 5.07
N ASN A 237 -28.62 4.02 5.61
CA ASN A 237 -29.52 4.91 4.89
C ASN A 237 -29.79 6.18 5.71
N ARG A 238 -28.82 7.12 5.65
CA ARG A 238 -28.82 8.37 6.45
C ARG A 238 -28.46 9.59 5.58
N PRO A 239 -29.28 9.92 4.57
CA PRO A 239 -28.92 10.91 3.54
C PRO A 239 -28.72 12.34 4.07
N THR A 240 -29.17 12.64 5.28
CA THR A 240 -28.98 13.95 5.93
C THR A 240 -27.85 13.97 6.96
N GLN A 241 -27.33 12.80 7.33
CA GLN A 241 -26.25 12.69 8.31
C GLN A 241 -24.88 12.91 7.63
N SER A 242 -24.04 13.75 8.23
CA SER A 242 -22.63 13.89 7.83
C SER A 242 -21.75 12.84 8.49
N TYR A 243 -20.60 12.56 7.87
CA TYR A 243 -19.63 11.57 8.35
C TYR A 243 -20.21 10.15 8.41
N VAL A 244 -20.53 9.61 7.25
CA VAL A 244 -21.20 8.31 7.12
C VAL A 244 -20.26 7.25 6.58
N GLY A 245 -20.27 6.08 7.26
CA GLY A 245 -19.52 4.87 6.94
C GLY A 245 -19.63 3.87 8.09
N LEU A 246 -18.87 2.79 8.06
CA LEU A 246 -18.73 1.91 9.23
C LEU A 246 -18.33 2.76 10.45
N LEU A 247 -17.40 3.68 10.25
CA LEU A 247 -16.95 4.71 11.16
C LEU A 247 -17.36 6.09 10.62
N GLY A 248 -17.69 7.04 11.50
CA GLY A 248 -18.04 8.41 11.11
C GLY A 248 -16.80 9.26 10.88
N ASP A 249 -16.15 9.64 11.97
CA ASP A 249 -14.98 10.52 12.00
C ASP A 249 -13.79 9.80 12.68
N VAL A 250 -12.76 9.50 11.91
CA VAL A 250 -11.58 8.76 12.35
C VAL A 250 -10.40 9.70 12.50
N LYS A 251 -9.87 9.81 13.72
CA LYS A 251 -8.82 10.76 14.08
C LYS A 251 -7.42 10.27 13.73
N SER A 252 -6.45 11.17 13.72
CA SER A 252 -5.07 10.92 13.29
C SER A 252 -4.28 9.92 14.17
N THR A 253 -4.73 9.69 15.38
CA THR A 253 -4.15 8.68 16.29
C THR A 253 -4.65 7.26 15.99
N ALA A 254 -5.74 7.14 15.22
CA ALA A 254 -6.31 5.84 14.92
C ALA A 254 -5.50 5.07 13.89
N LYS A 255 -5.66 3.75 13.90
CA LYS A 255 -5.11 2.83 12.91
C LYS A 255 -6.16 1.82 12.48
N ILE A 256 -6.31 1.63 11.18
CA ILE A 256 -7.24 0.65 10.62
C ILE A 256 -6.45 -0.25 9.66
N THR A 257 -6.53 -1.55 9.86
CA THR A 257 -5.71 -2.48 9.08
C THR A 257 -6.40 -3.82 8.81
N ASN A 258 -6.01 -4.48 7.71
CA ASN A 258 -6.36 -5.87 7.38
C ASN A 258 -7.87 -6.15 7.36
N LEU A 259 -8.68 -5.25 6.82
CA LEU A 259 -10.14 -5.35 6.84
C LEU A 259 -10.71 -5.47 5.42
N LYS A 260 -11.70 -6.35 5.26
CA LYS A 260 -12.49 -6.42 4.04
C LYS A 260 -13.92 -5.97 4.32
N LEU A 261 -14.50 -5.21 3.39
CA LEU A 261 -15.91 -4.84 3.37
C LEU A 261 -16.54 -5.43 2.10
N GLU A 262 -17.66 -6.11 2.23
CA GLU A 262 -18.36 -6.74 1.10
C GLU A 262 -19.85 -6.44 1.12
N ASN A 263 -20.43 -6.29 -0.07
CA ASN A 263 -21.86 -6.03 -0.25
C ASN A 263 -22.33 -4.85 0.61
N VAL A 264 -21.60 -3.71 0.48
CA VAL A 264 -21.99 -2.48 1.18
C VAL A 264 -23.11 -1.76 0.43
N ASN A 265 -24.07 -1.19 1.16
CA ASN A 265 -25.13 -0.35 0.61
C ASN A 265 -25.29 0.89 1.48
N ILE A 266 -24.62 1.97 1.08
CA ILE A 266 -24.45 3.15 1.93
C ILE A 266 -25.04 4.37 1.25
N VAL A 267 -25.96 5.03 1.93
CA VAL A 267 -26.48 6.34 1.59
C VAL A 267 -26.22 7.27 2.76
N GLY A 268 -25.36 8.26 2.55
CA GLY A 268 -25.01 9.26 3.56
C GLY A 268 -25.23 10.68 3.07
N GLY A 269 -24.92 11.67 3.90
CA GLY A 269 -24.95 13.09 3.56
C GLY A 269 -23.60 13.59 3.10
N GLN A 270 -23.06 14.57 3.84
CA GLN A 270 -21.71 15.09 3.58
C GLN A 270 -20.64 14.16 4.16
N TYR A 271 -19.56 13.92 3.42
CA TYR A 271 -18.49 12.99 3.79
C TYR A 271 -19.00 11.56 3.97
N THR A 272 -19.11 10.85 2.87
CA THR A 272 -19.63 9.47 2.84
C THR A 272 -18.59 8.53 2.25
N GLY A 273 -18.35 7.39 2.91
CA GLY A 273 -17.49 6.31 2.43
C GLY A 273 -17.81 4.99 3.11
N ALA A 274 -17.43 3.86 2.51
CA ALA A 274 -17.73 2.55 3.10
C ALA A 274 -17.05 2.34 4.46
N LEU A 275 -15.77 2.71 4.57
CA LEU A 275 -15.02 2.61 5.81
C LEU A 275 -15.34 3.79 6.74
N ALA A 276 -15.23 5.01 6.23
CA ALA A 276 -15.38 6.19 7.07
C ALA A 276 -15.85 7.41 6.26
N GLY A 277 -16.62 8.28 6.93
CA GLY A 277 -16.98 9.58 6.38
C GLY A 277 -15.76 10.48 6.26
N ASN A 278 -15.10 10.74 7.38
CA ASN A 278 -13.81 11.46 7.45
C ASN A 278 -12.74 10.58 8.08
N CYS A 279 -11.55 10.57 7.50
CA CYS A 279 -10.47 9.72 7.96
C CYS A 279 -9.12 10.48 7.94
N ALA A 280 -8.58 10.71 9.12
CA ALA A 280 -7.23 11.24 9.30
C ALA A 280 -6.22 10.15 9.74
N ALA A 281 -6.67 8.89 9.82
CA ALA A 281 -5.93 7.77 10.36
C ALA A 281 -4.93 7.14 9.39
N SER A 282 -4.02 6.34 9.93
CA SER A 282 -3.26 5.36 9.14
C SER A 282 -4.18 4.21 8.73
N VAL A 283 -4.29 3.98 7.41
CA VAL A 283 -5.15 2.93 6.83
C VAL A 283 -4.31 2.01 5.96
N SER A 284 -4.33 0.71 6.22
CA SER A 284 -3.54 -0.23 5.43
C SER A 284 -4.26 -1.57 5.24
N TYR A 285 -4.16 -2.12 4.03
CA TYR A 285 -4.79 -3.41 3.68
C TYR A 285 -6.29 -3.42 3.95
N VAL A 286 -6.99 -2.35 3.55
CA VAL A 286 -8.44 -2.24 3.67
C VAL A 286 -9.07 -2.24 2.29
N HIS A 287 -10.01 -3.15 2.08
CA HIS A 287 -10.57 -3.43 0.76
C HIS A 287 -12.09 -3.42 0.82
N VAL A 288 -12.71 -2.65 -0.06
CA VAL A 288 -14.16 -2.70 -0.31
C VAL A 288 -14.37 -3.47 -1.60
N ASN A 289 -14.87 -4.70 -1.49
CA ASN A 289 -14.89 -5.64 -2.61
C ASN A 289 -16.16 -5.58 -3.46
N SER A 290 -17.26 -5.07 -2.92
CA SER A 290 -18.52 -4.94 -3.67
C SER A 290 -19.53 -4.02 -2.97
N GLY A 291 -20.43 -3.45 -3.75
CA GLY A 291 -21.56 -2.68 -3.25
C GLY A 291 -21.73 -1.31 -3.89
N ASN A 292 -22.46 -0.42 -3.20
CA ASN A 292 -22.75 0.94 -3.63
C ASN A 292 -22.55 1.93 -2.49
N VAL A 293 -21.99 3.10 -2.81
CA VAL A 293 -21.82 4.22 -1.88
C VAL A 293 -22.42 5.47 -2.51
N SER A 294 -23.39 6.08 -1.86
CA SER A 294 -24.07 7.28 -2.37
C SER A 294 -24.07 8.40 -1.32
N GLY A 295 -23.74 9.63 -1.77
CA GLY A 295 -23.75 10.83 -0.94
C GLY A 295 -24.25 12.05 -1.71
N PRO A 296 -25.53 12.45 -1.56
CA PRO A 296 -26.13 13.52 -2.35
C PRO A 296 -25.52 14.90 -2.16
N ASN A 297 -24.66 15.07 -1.17
CA ASN A 297 -24.03 16.36 -0.86
C ASN A 297 -22.61 16.43 -1.43
N THR A 298 -21.60 16.49 -0.59
CA THR A 298 -20.21 16.65 -1.03
C THR A 298 -19.29 15.64 -0.37
N SER A 299 -18.22 15.27 -1.09
CA SER A 299 -17.14 14.36 -0.65
C SER A 299 -17.63 12.93 -0.39
N THR A 300 -17.87 12.22 -1.49
CA THR A 300 -18.23 10.80 -1.48
C THR A 300 -17.10 9.98 -2.10
N GLY A 301 -16.66 8.94 -1.39
CA GLY A 301 -15.65 8.01 -1.89
C GLY A 301 -15.99 6.56 -1.61
N GLY A 302 -15.56 5.65 -2.46
CA GLY A 302 -15.84 4.21 -2.27
C GLY A 302 -15.30 3.68 -0.94
N LEU A 303 -14.14 4.17 -0.49
CA LEU A 303 -13.55 3.82 0.81
C LEU A 303 -13.81 4.90 1.86
N VAL A 304 -13.45 6.15 1.56
CA VAL A 304 -13.58 7.28 2.51
C VAL A 304 -14.10 8.54 1.83
N GLY A 305 -14.99 9.27 2.52
CA GLY A 305 -15.49 10.56 2.04
C GLY A 305 -14.39 11.62 1.97
N ALA A 306 -13.65 11.79 3.05
CA ALA A 306 -12.48 12.67 3.10
C ALA A 306 -11.28 11.96 3.74
N TYR A 307 -10.07 12.31 3.26
CA TYR A 307 -8.82 11.78 3.79
C TYR A 307 -7.77 12.86 4.03
N SER A 308 -7.00 12.72 5.12
CA SER A 308 -5.95 13.69 5.47
C SER A 308 -4.85 13.11 6.36
N ILE A 309 -3.69 13.77 6.35
CA ILE A 309 -2.57 13.70 7.30
C ILE A 309 -1.73 12.43 7.22
N GLN A 310 -2.31 11.24 7.39
CA GLN A 310 -1.57 10.00 7.58
C GLN A 310 -1.28 9.26 6.26
N LYS A 311 -0.95 7.97 6.35
CA LYS A 311 -0.66 7.10 5.22
C LYS A 311 -1.82 6.13 4.95
N MET A 312 -2.31 6.13 3.72
CA MET A 312 -3.17 5.08 3.16
C MET A 312 -2.31 4.18 2.26
N ASN A 313 -2.32 2.88 2.52
CA ASN A 313 -1.45 1.95 1.80
C ASN A 313 -2.12 0.59 1.56
N ASN A 314 -1.98 0.03 0.36
CA ASN A 314 -2.62 -1.23 -0.05
C ASN A 314 -4.13 -1.25 0.23
N CYS A 315 -4.83 -0.24 -0.29
CA CYS A 315 -6.28 -0.11 -0.12
C CYS A 315 -6.99 -0.07 -1.47
N THR A 316 -8.13 -0.73 -1.56
CA THR A 316 -8.91 -0.78 -2.81
C THR A 316 -10.39 -0.57 -2.57
N ALA A 317 -11.10 -0.04 -3.58
CA ALA A 317 -12.56 0.01 -3.59
C ALA A 317 -13.07 -0.47 -4.96
N LYS A 318 -13.88 -1.52 -4.95
CA LYS A 318 -14.57 -2.10 -6.12
C LYS A 318 -16.07 -1.91 -5.95
N VAL A 319 -16.53 -0.69 -6.07
CA VAL A 319 -17.91 -0.29 -5.80
C VAL A 319 -18.36 0.81 -6.76
N ASN A 320 -19.67 0.92 -6.96
CA ASN A 320 -20.22 2.09 -7.61
C ASN A 320 -20.36 3.23 -6.62
N VAL A 321 -19.96 4.42 -7.05
CA VAL A 321 -20.00 5.62 -6.21
C VAL A 321 -20.84 6.68 -6.91
N ASP A 322 -21.86 7.16 -6.21
CA ASP A 322 -22.77 8.19 -6.70
C ASP A 322 -22.81 9.39 -5.74
N GLY A 323 -22.79 10.60 -6.27
CA GLY A 323 -22.78 11.79 -5.43
C GLY A 323 -23.10 13.07 -6.16
N ASN A 324 -22.81 14.21 -5.52
CA ASN A 324 -23.02 15.51 -6.12
C ASN A 324 -21.70 16.20 -6.48
N ASN A 325 -20.86 16.48 -5.49
CA ASN A 325 -19.56 17.16 -5.70
C ASN A 325 -18.43 16.40 -4.98
N ASN A 326 -17.24 16.44 -5.56
CA ASN A 326 -16.04 15.80 -5.03
C ASN A 326 -16.23 14.30 -4.83
N VAL A 327 -16.45 13.59 -5.92
CA VAL A 327 -16.74 12.15 -5.88
C VAL A 327 -15.61 11.38 -6.53
N GLY A 328 -15.07 10.41 -5.78
CA GLY A 328 -14.00 9.54 -6.26
C GLY A 328 -14.27 8.07 -5.98
N GLY A 329 -13.79 7.21 -6.86
CA GLY A 329 -13.97 5.77 -6.69
C GLY A 329 -13.38 5.24 -5.38
N LEU A 330 -12.34 5.89 -4.82
CA LEU A 330 -11.74 5.55 -3.52
C LEU A 330 -11.93 6.67 -2.49
N ILE A 331 -11.58 7.90 -2.83
CA ILE A 331 -11.55 9.06 -1.94
C ILE A 331 -12.36 10.21 -2.53
N GLY A 332 -13.33 10.76 -1.80
CA GLY A 332 -14.07 11.93 -2.23
C GLY A 332 -13.19 13.18 -2.27
N THR A 333 -12.63 13.58 -1.13
CA THR A 333 -11.68 14.70 -1.01
C THR A 333 -10.42 14.28 -0.28
N LEU A 334 -9.26 14.49 -0.92
CA LEU A 334 -7.94 14.34 -0.33
C LEU A 334 -7.39 15.71 0.06
N TYR A 335 -7.11 15.95 1.34
CA TYR A 335 -6.53 17.20 1.84
C TYR A 335 -5.01 17.14 2.00
N SER A 336 -4.47 15.98 2.36
CA SER A 336 -3.03 15.79 2.59
C SER A 336 -2.70 14.33 2.86
N GLY A 337 -1.41 14.03 3.02
CA GLY A 337 -0.91 12.72 3.41
C GLY A 337 -0.30 11.91 2.27
N THR A 338 -0.07 10.65 2.53
CA THR A 338 0.49 9.70 1.54
C THR A 338 -0.55 8.67 1.16
N VAL A 339 -0.86 8.60 -0.13
CA VAL A 339 -1.75 7.58 -0.72
C VAL A 339 -0.90 6.71 -1.64
N ASN A 340 -0.68 5.46 -1.23
CA ASN A 340 0.25 4.55 -1.91
C ASN A 340 -0.39 3.17 -2.11
N LYS A 341 -0.16 2.57 -3.28
CA LYS A 341 -0.67 1.24 -3.64
C LYS A 341 -2.18 1.15 -3.43
N VAL A 342 -2.89 1.98 -4.16
CA VAL A 342 -4.35 2.07 -4.06
C VAL A 342 -5.01 1.93 -5.41
N SER A 343 -6.22 1.36 -5.44
CA SER A 343 -7.01 1.34 -6.68
C SER A 343 -8.50 1.51 -6.44
N ALA A 344 -9.17 1.92 -7.51
CA ALA A 344 -10.63 1.99 -7.58
C ALA A 344 -11.13 1.32 -8.86
N ASP A 345 -12.24 0.58 -8.74
CA ASP A 345 -12.99 -0.05 -9.82
C ASP A 345 -14.49 0.26 -9.67
N GLY A 346 -15.20 0.37 -10.79
CA GLY A 346 -16.64 0.57 -10.82
C GLY A 346 -17.06 1.89 -11.47
N ASP A 347 -18.34 2.22 -11.36
CA ASP A 347 -18.90 3.44 -11.92
C ASP A 347 -18.82 4.58 -10.89
N VAL A 348 -18.37 5.77 -11.34
CA VAL A 348 -18.29 6.97 -10.51
C VAL A 348 -19.13 8.06 -11.17
N THR A 349 -20.22 8.48 -10.52
CA THR A 349 -21.17 9.45 -11.06
C THR A 349 -21.37 10.63 -10.12
N ALA A 350 -21.23 11.86 -10.66
CA ALA A 350 -21.52 13.07 -9.89
C ALA A 350 -21.73 14.29 -10.81
N ASN A 351 -21.93 15.48 -10.24
CA ASN A 351 -22.03 16.71 -11.01
C ASN A 351 -20.66 17.37 -11.23
N GLU A 352 -19.84 17.48 -10.16
CA GLU A 352 -18.60 18.26 -10.20
C GLU A 352 -17.46 17.56 -9.45
N ASN A 353 -16.20 17.72 -9.95
CA ASN A 353 -14.99 17.13 -9.43
C ASN A 353 -15.12 15.62 -9.29
N VAL A 354 -15.25 14.95 -10.42
CA VAL A 354 -15.46 13.50 -10.50
C VAL A 354 -14.18 12.84 -10.97
N GLY A 355 -13.60 12.01 -10.12
CA GLY A 355 -12.37 11.30 -10.44
C GLY A 355 -12.52 9.79 -10.28
N GLY A 356 -11.91 9.04 -11.16
CA GLY A 356 -11.97 7.58 -11.06
C GLY A 356 -11.42 7.07 -9.74
N LEU A 357 -10.39 7.74 -9.16
CA LEU A 357 -9.81 7.43 -7.85
C LEU A 357 -10.15 8.49 -6.81
N ILE A 358 -9.91 9.76 -7.11
CA ILE A 358 -10.06 10.89 -6.18
C ILE A 358 -10.91 11.98 -6.83
N GLY A 359 -11.97 12.40 -6.17
CA GLY A 359 -12.82 13.49 -6.65
C GLY A 359 -12.08 14.83 -6.67
N LEU A 360 -11.64 15.27 -5.50
CA LEU A 360 -10.89 16.51 -5.31
C LEU A 360 -9.61 16.25 -4.50
N ALA A 361 -8.46 16.58 -5.05
CA ALA A 361 -7.20 16.68 -4.32
C ALA A 361 -6.94 18.15 -3.97
N ARG A 362 -7.34 18.58 -2.76
CA ARG A 362 -7.10 19.94 -2.23
C ARG A 362 -5.90 19.95 -1.31
N VAL A 363 -4.72 20.27 -1.87
CA VAL A 363 -3.44 20.14 -1.19
C VAL A 363 -3.19 21.28 -0.24
N SER A 364 -3.26 20.99 1.06
CA SER A 364 -3.00 21.96 2.14
C SER A 364 -1.63 21.76 2.81
N THR A 365 -1.03 20.61 2.69
CA THR A 365 0.33 20.25 3.12
C THR A 365 0.96 19.31 2.09
N ALA A 366 2.23 18.95 2.24
CA ALA A 366 2.89 18.01 1.34
C ALA A 366 2.08 16.72 1.16
N THR A 367 1.79 16.37 -0.09
CA THR A 367 0.90 15.27 -0.45
C THR A 367 1.55 14.38 -1.51
N TYR A 368 1.44 13.06 -1.32
CA TYR A 368 2.06 12.08 -2.18
C TYR A 368 1.01 11.05 -2.62
N ILE A 369 0.85 10.88 -3.93
CA ILE A 369 0.01 9.85 -4.54
C ILE A 369 0.92 8.98 -5.40
N THR A 370 1.12 7.74 -4.99
CA THR A 370 2.11 6.88 -5.63
C THR A 370 1.56 5.46 -5.85
N GLU A 371 1.97 4.84 -6.95
CA GLU A 371 1.54 3.48 -7.32
C GLU A 371 0.00 3.31 -7.24
N ALA A 372 -0.73 4.26 -7.86
CA ALA A 372 -2.20 4.31 -7.80
C ALA A 372 -2.84 4.05 -9.15
N ALA A 373 -3.99 3.37 -9.15
CA ALA A 373 -4.71 3.01 -10.35
C ALA A 373 -6.21 3.32 -10.27
N ALA A 374 -6.82 3.65 -11.42
CA ALA A 374 -8.26 3.73 -11.57
C ALA A 374 -8.72 2.91 -12.80
N HIS A 375 -9.72 2.06 -12.61
CA HIS A 375 -10.36 1.25 -13.63
C HIS A 375 -11.88 1.55 -13.64
N THR A 376 -12.25 2.75 -14.04
CA THR A 376 -13.58 3.30 -13.75
C THR A 376 -14.27 3.87 -14.98
N ALA A 377 -15.61 3.81 -14.96
CA ALA A 377 -16.41 4.64 -15.83
C ALA A 377 -16.82 5.91 -15.06
N VAL A 378 -16.33 7.06 -15.50
CA VAL A 378 -16.59 8.36 -14.89
C VAL A 378 -17.72 9.08 -15.63
N ASN A 379 -18.72 9.53 -14.89
CA ASN A 379 -19.86 10.26 -15.42
C ASN A 379 -20.09 11.54 -14.61
N GLY A 380 -20.28 12.66 -15.29
CA GLY A 380 -20.50 13.93 -14.60
C GLY A 380 -20.68 15.11 -15.54
N LYS A 381 -20.54 16.32 -15.01
CA LYS A 381 -20.65 17.55 -15.79
C LYS A 381 -19.32 18.29 -15.88
N THR A 382 -18.69 18.58 -14.75
CA THR A 382 -17.54 19.50 -14.70
C THR A 382 -16.38 18.88 -13.93
N ASN A 383 -15.15 19.09 -14.39
CA ASN A 383 -13.91 18.60 -13.80
C ASN A 383 -13.88 17.07 -13.70
N LEU A 384 -13.94 16.40 -14.85
CA LEU A 384 -13.95 14.95 -14.95
C LEU A 384 -12.55 14.43 -15.28
N GLY A 385 -12.01 13.58 -14.43
CA GLY A 385 -10.68 12.97 -14.62
C GLY A 385 -10.70 11.46 -14.43
N GLY A 386 -9.99 10.72 -15.28
CA GLY A 386 -9.89 9.27 -15.13
C GLY A 386 -9.24 8.86 -13.82
N LEU A 387 -8.29 9.65 -13.28
CA LEU A 387 -7.67 9.44 -11.97
C LEU A 387 -8.20 10.45 -10.94
N VAL A 388 -8.07 11.75 -11.21
CA VAL A 388 -8.47 12.82 -10.28
C VAL A 388 -9.36 13.84 -11.00
N GLY A 389 -10.52 14.13 -10.41
CA GLY A 389 -11.44 15.14 -10.95
C GLY A 389 -10.83 16.54 -10.96
N SER A 390 -10.43 17.04 -9.81
CA SER A 390 -9.75 18.33 -9.66
C SER A 390 -8.57 18.25 -8.74
N VAL A 391 -7.45 18.86 -9.13
CA VAL A 391 -6.28 19.14 -8.30
C VAL A 391 -6.27 20.60 -7.95
N GLU A 392 -6.25 20.95 -6.66
CA GLU A 392 -6.18 22.32 -6.15
C GLU A 392 -5.02 22.46 -5.15
N MET A 393 -3.97 23.19 -5.55
CA MET A 393 -2.87 23.53 -4.66
C MET A 393 -3.07 24.96 -4.16
N THR A 394 -3.51 25.11 -2.93
CA THR A 394 -3.90 26.40 -2.33
C THR A 394 -2.78 27.09 -1.57
N SER A 395 -1.61 26.48 -1.47
CA SER A 395 -0.45 26.95 -0.72
C SER A 395 0.86 26.48 -1.38
N SER A 396 2.00 27.01 -0.91
CA SER A 396 3.34 26.64 -1.40
C SER A 396 3.80 25.27 -0.86
N ASN A 397 2.99 24.24 -1.08
CA ASN A 397 3.30 22.88 -0.67
C ASN A 397 3.57 21.98 -1.87
N ASP A 398 4.15 20.81 -1.58
CA ASP A 398 4.48 19.82 -2.59
C ASP A 398 3.29 18.90 -2.87
N LEU A 399 3.02 18.68 -4.16
CA LEU A 399 2.19 17.57 -4.63
C LEU A 399 3.04 16.70 -5.56
N ARG A 400 3.16 15.42 -5.24
CA ARG A 400 3.78 14.42 -6.10
C ARG A 400 2.78 13.35 -6.47
N ILE A 401 2.59 13.14 -7.77
CA ILE A 401 1.79 12.05 -8.32
C ILE A 401 2.73 11.24 -9.21
N GLU A 402 3.06 10.04 -8.78
CA GLU A 402 4.11 9.24 -9.39
C GLU A 402 3.67 7.77 -9.54
N ASN A 403 4.04 7.15 -10.66
CA ASN A 403 3.74 5.76 -10.95
C ASN A 403 2.22 5.45 -10.85
N CYS A 404 1.41 6.24 -11.51
CA CYS A 404 -0.05 6.09 -11.48
C CYS A 404 -0.63 5.95 -12.89
N TYR A 405 -1.79 5.32 -12.98
CA TYR A 405 -2.48 5.23 -14.24
C TYR A 405 -4.00 5.23 -14.12
N ALA A 406 -4.66 5.55 -15.23
CA ALA A 406 -6.10 5.49 -15.35
C ALA A 406 -6.51 4.74 -16.64
N LYS A 407 -7.51 3.86 -16.52
CA LYS A 407 -8.17 3.13 -17.59
C LYS A 407 -9.69 3.22 -17.44
N GLY A 408 -10.42 3.06 -18.51
CA GLY A 408 -11.87 3.10 -18.47
C GLY A 408 -12.46 4.12 -19.44
N SER A 409 -13.49 4.85 -19.02
CA SER A 409 -14.15 5.82 -19.89
C SER A 409 -14.70 7.02 -19.12
N ILE A 410 -14.74 8.17 -19.80
CA ILE A 410 -15.53 9.34 -19.41
C ILE A 410 -16.60 9.50 -20.49
N GLN A 411 -17.84 9.13 -20.16
CA GLN A 411 -18.92 9.02 -21.14
C GLN A 411 -19.77 10.28 -21.25
N THR A 412 -19.73 11.13 -20.24
CA THR A 412 -20.47 12.39 -20.16
C THR A 412 -19.52 13.51 -19.76
N GLY A 413 -19.94 14.74 -19.90
CA GLY A 413 -19.18 15.91 -19.46
C GLY A 413 -19.60 17.16 -20.22
N GLU A 414 -19.41 18.31 -19.61
CA GLU A 414 -19.66 19.63 -20.19
C GLU A 414 -18.36 20.45 -20.26
N GLU A 415 -17.54 20.42 -19.17
CA GLU A 415 -16.31 21.20 -19.07
C GLU A 415 -15.21 20.46 -18.32
N ASN A 416 -13.95 20.74 -18.69
CA ASN A 416 -12.74 20.28 -18.03
C ASN A 416 -12.66 18.76 -17.95
N ILE A 417 -12.62 18.12 -19.10
CA ILE A 417 -12.61 16.67 -19.24
C ILE A 417 -11.21 16.23 -19.61
N GLY A 418 -10.56 15.42 -18.77
CA GLY A 418 -9.21 14.92 -19.04
C GLY A 418 -9.05 13.45 -18.71
N GLY A 419 -8.31 12.73 -19.55
CA GLY A 419 -8.10 11.29 -19.35
C GLY A 419 -7.43 10.94 -18.02
N MET A 420 -6.62 11.85 -17.45
CA MET A 420 -5.99 11.71 -16.15
C MET A 420 -6.58 12.69 -15.13
N PHE A 421 -6.57 13.99 -15.45
CA PHE A 421 -7.03 15.07 -14.58
C PHE A 421 -8.10 15.91 -15.31
N GLY A 422 -9.23 16.13 -14.67
CA GLY A 422 -10.21 17.08 -15.18
C GLY A 422 -9.68 18.50 -15.15
N ARG A 423 -9.24 18.94 -13.98
CA ARG A 423 -8.67 20.26 -13.74
C ARG A 423 -7.40 20.19 -12.89
N VAL A 424 -6.39 21.01 -13.22
CA VAL A 424 -5.21 21.25 -12.37
C VAL A 424 -5.09 22.74 -12.12
N TYR A 425 -5.17 23.15 -10.86
CA TYR A 425 -5.11 24.54 -10.43
C TYR A 425 -4.07 24.74 -9.35
N THR A 426 -3.25 25.79 -9.49
CA THR A 426 -2.36 26.24 -8.43
C THR A 426 -2.67 27.71 -8.09
N ALA A 427 -2.82 28.00 -6.80
CA ALA A 427 -2.94 29.37 -6.31
C ALA A 427 -1.63 30.13 -6.50
N GLN A 428 -1.65 31.44 -6.24
CA GLN A 428 -0.43 32.24 -6.19
C GLN A 428 0.49 31.75 -5.08
N GLY A 429 1.79 31.68 -5.35
CA GLY A 429 2.80 31.14 -4.45
C GLY A 429 3.86 30.38 -5.23
N THR A 430 4.65 29.58 -4.55
CA THR A 430 5.67 28.70 -5.15
C THR A 430 5.39 27.23 -4.86
N PRO A 431 4.23 26.68 -5.25
CA PRO A 431 3.97 25.26 -5.08
C PRO A 431 4.94 24.44 -5.95
N ASN A 432 5.16 23.18 -5.55
CA ASN A 432 5.97 22.25 -6.31
C ASN A 432 5.06 21.08 -6.78
N LEU A 433 4.81 21.03 -8.08
CA LEU A 433 3.99 20.00 -8.72
C LEU A 433 4.90 19.01 -9.47
N VAL A 434 4.92 17.77 -9.03
CA VAL A 434 5.65 16.68 -9.70
C VAL A 434 4.67 15.66 -10.23
N LEU A 435 4.67 15.47 -11.55
CA LEU A 435 3.94 14.45 -12.27
C LEU A 435 4.96 13.57 -12.98
N SER A 436 5.09 12.32 -12.59
CA SER A 436 6.12 11.43 -13.13
C SER A 436 5.63 10.01 -13.32
N SER A 437 5.98 9.40 -14.44
CA SER A 437 5.64 8.01 -14.76
C SER A 437 4.13 7.74 -14.69
N LEU A 438 3.36 8.57 -15.39
CA LEU A 438 1.89 8.50 -15.44
C LEU A 438 1.42 8.12 -16.83
N TYR A 439 0.34 7.34 -16.93
CA TYR A 439 -0.34 7.19 -18.20
C TYR A 439 -1.86 7.06 -18.06
N THR A 440 -2.55 7.39 -19.14
CA THR A 440 -3.99 7.18 -19.24
C THR A 440 -4.39 6.53 -20.56
N SER A 441 -5.26 5.54 -20.48
CA SER A 441 -5.98 4.91 -21.59
C SER A 441 -7.49 5.04 -21.38
N VAL A 442 -7.93 6.17 -20.87
CA VAL A 442 -9.34 6.48 -20.63
C VAL A 442 -9.96 7.01 -21.93
N SER A 443 -11.05 6.40 -22.37
CA SER A 443 -11.85 6.93 -23.49
C SER A 443 -12.57 8.22 -23.05
N VAL A 444 -12.33 9.31 -23.76
CA VAL A 444 -12.83 10.65 -23.39
C VAL A 444 -13.86 11.13 -24.40
N VAL A 445 -15.03 11.53 -23.93
CA VAL A 445 -15.98 12.31 -24.74
C VAL A 445 -15.47 13.73 -24.91
N VAL A 446 -15.28 14.16 -26.15
CA VAL A 446 -14.81 15.50 -26.45
C VAL A 446 -15.95 16.51 -26.39
N LYS A 447 -15.82 17.54 -25.57
CA LYS A 447 -16.77 18.64 -25.40
C LYS A 447 -16.02 19.97 -25.36
N GLY A 448 -15.81 20.55 -26.54
CA GLY A 448 -15.20 21.87 -26.67
C GLY A 448 -13.73 21.95 -26.29
N GLU A 449 -13.25 23.16 -26.07
CA GLU A 449 -11.83 23.49 -25.86
C GLU A 449 -11.24 22.97 -24.53
N THR A 450 -12.06 22.61 -23.57
CA THR A 450 -11.63 22.14 -22.24
C THR A 450 -11.61 20.61 -22.14
N SER A 451 -11.50 19.92 -23.29
CA SER A 451 -11.29 18.47 -23.34
C SER A 451 -9.85 18.17 -23.75
N GLY A 452 -9.15 17.38 -22.94
CA GLY A 452 -7.77 16.97 -23.19
C GLY A 452 -7.54 15.47 -22.99
N GLY A 453 -6.59 14.91 -23.72
CA GLY A 453 -6.22 13.50 -23.61
C GLY A 453 -5.65 13.15 -22.24
N PHE A 454 -5.03 14.13 -21.57
CA PHE A 454 -4.45 13.94 -20.23
C PHE A 454 -5.06 14.92 -19.22
N VAL A 455 -5.07 16.21 -19.47
CA VAL A 455 -5.66 17.27 -18.61
C VAL A 455 -6.73 18.02 -19.39
N GLY A 456 -7.92 18.18 -18.81
CA GLY A 456 -8.97 19.00 -19.40
C GLY A 456 -8.63 20.50 -19.36
N TYR A 457 -8.41 21.03 -18.17
CA TYR A 457 -8.07 22.42 -17.95
C TYR A 457 -6.89 22.58 -17.01
N SER A 458 -5.87 23.33 -17.43
CA SER A 458 -4.70 23.66 -16.63
C SER A 458 -4.65 25.16 -16.28
N ALA A 459 -4.71 25.46 -15.00
CA ALA A 459 -4.51 26.80 -14.44
C ALA A 459 -3.31 26.80 -13.48
N VAL A 460 -2.18 26.29 -13.96
CA VAL A 460 -0.92 26.22 -13.21
C VAL A 460 -0.14 27.52 -13.41
N GLY A 461 0.10 28.24 -12.32
CA GLY A 461 0.77 29.55 -12.37
C GLY A 461 2.25 29.44 -12.75
N ASN A 462 2.81 30.54 -13.29
CA ASN A 462 4.22 30.63 -13.71
C ASN A 462 5.22 30.43 -12.56
N SER A 463 4.86 30.79 -11.34
CA SER A 463 5.69 30.62 -10.14
C SER A 463 5.72 29.20 -9.60
N THR A 464 4.90 28.30 -10.14
CA THR A 464 4.88 26.89 -9.76
C THR A 464 6.12 26.20 -10.29
N SER A 465 6.89 25.55 -9.41
CA SER A 465 7.92 24.60 -9.83
C SER A 465 7.22 23.34 -10.37
N LYS A 466 7.50 23.01 -11.62
CA LYS A 466 6.81 21.93 -12.34
C LYS A 466 7.81 20.91 -12.87
N VAL A 467 7.52 19.65 -12.58
CA VAL A 467 8.18 18.50 -13.21
C VAL A 467 7.08 17.63 -13.80
N ASN A 468 7.06 17.43 -15.11
CA ASN A 468 6.17 16.50 -15.78
C ASN A 468 6.99 15.63 -16.74
N GLU A 469 7.35 14.45 -16.27
CA GLU A 469 8.27 13.56 -16.95
C GLU A 469 7.65 12.18 -17.18
N ASN A 470 7.89 11.63 -18.38
CA ASN A 470 7.46 10.26 -18.71
C ASN A 470 5.96 10.02 -18.50
N CYS A 471 5.15 11.01 -18.88
CA CYS A 471 3.69 10.96 -18.78
C CYS A 471 3.10 10.87 -20.19
N PHE A 472 2.16 9.95 -20.41
CA PHE A 472 1.62 9.63 -21.73
C PHE A 472 0.10 9.47 -21.70
N TRP A 473 -0.55 9.75 -22.83
CA TRP A 473 -1.97 9.41 -23.05
C TRP A 473 -2.16 8.67 -24.38
N GLU A 474 -3.17 7.83 -24.41
CA GLU A 474 -3.47 7.02 -25.59
C GLU A 474 -4.33 7.80 -26.59
N LYS A 475 -3.84 7.97 -27.83
CA LYS A 475 -4.47 8.78 -28.87
C LYS A 475 -5.78 8.19 -29.42
N ALA A 476 -5.97 6.87 -29.33
CA ALA A 476 -7.10 6.18 -29.98
C ALA A 476 -8.47 6.39 -29.32
N ILE A 477 -8.53 7.22 -28.29
CA ILE A 477 -9.68 7.36 -27.38
C ILE A 477 -10.83 8.22 -27.90
N ALA A 478 -10.65 8.93 -29.02
CA ALA A 478 -11.68 9.76 -29.63
C ALA A 478 -11.59 9.69 -31.15
N PRO A 479 -12.18 8.68 -31.80
CA PRO A 479 -12.12 8.54 -33.25
C PRO A 479 -12.78 9.75 -33.97
N GLY A 480 -11.97 10.41 -34.81
CA GLY A 480 -12.42 11.55 -35.62
C GLY A 480 -12.24 12.92 -34.98
N GLU A 481 -11.76 13.02 -33.76
CA GLU A 481 -11.52 14.28 -33.06
C GLU A 481 -10.01 14.47 -32.79
N VAL A 482 -9.54 15.71 -32.87
CA VAL A 482 -8.15 16.04 -32.51
C VAL A 482 -8.11 16.53 -31.07
N LEU A 483 -7.60 15.70 -30.17
CA LEU A 483 -7.32 16.08 -28.79
C LEU A 483 -5.86 16.48 -28.63
N ASN A 484 -5.62 17.50 -27.82
CA ASN A 484 -4.30 17.80 -27.27
C ASN A 484 -4.14 17.10 -25.92
N GLY A 485 -2.90 16.95 -25.45
CA GLY A 485 -2.64 16.42 -24.11
C GLY A 485 -3.27 17.28 -23.01
N VAL A 486 -3.25 18.61 -23.18
CA VAL A 486 -3.99 19.60 -22.40
C VAL A 486 -5.04 20.26 -23.29
N GLY A 487 -6.29 20.26 -22.87
CA GLY A 487 -7.39 20.85 -23.62
C GLY A 487 -7.28 22.36 -23.63
N LYS A 488 -7.34 22.98 -22.48
CA LYS A 488 -7.18 24.43 -22.31
C LYS A 488 -6.23 24.74 -21.16
N GLU A 489 -5.40 25.75 -21.35
CA GLU A 489 -4.50 26.22 -20.30
C GLU A 489 -4.45 27.74 -20.22
N ILE A 490 -4.12 28.27 -19.04
CA ILE A 490 -3.72 29.68 -18.88
C ILE A 490 -2.30 29.88 -19.43
N GLU A 491 -2.01 31.11 -19.87
CA GLU A 491 -0.68 31.48 -20.32
C GLU A 491 0.40 31.14 -19.27
N GLY A 492 1.43 30.42 -19.69
CA GLY A 492 2.56 30.01 -18.84
C GLY A 492 2.31 28.76 -17.97
N SER A 493 1.19 28.08 -18.12
CA SER A 493 0.97 26.80 -17.45
C SER A 493 2.05 25.77 -17.78
N GLY A 494 2.42 25.65 -19.07
CA GLY A 494 3.59 24.89 -19.53
C GLY A 494 3.56 23.39 -19.24
N LEU A 495 2.39 22.80 -19.01
CA LEU A 495 2.23 21.37 -18.95
C LEU A 495 2.07 20.79 -20.36
N ALA A 496 2.81 19.74 -20.67
CA ALA A 496 2.73 19.08 -21.97
C ALA A 496 2.78 17.57 -21.79
N PHE A 497 1.88 16.87 -22.45
CA PHE A 497 1.77 15.42 -22.38
C PHE A 497 1.69 14.82 -23.78
N PRO A 498 2.71 14.08 -24.23
CA PRO A 498 2.71 13.46 -25.56
C PRO A 498 1.69 12.34 -25.66
N ASP A 499 1.04 12.28 -26.82
CA ASP A 499 0.20 11.15 -27.21
C ASP A 499 1.03 9.95 -27.62
N LYS A 500 0.43 8.77 -27.49
CA LYS A 500 0.93 7.50 -27.97
C LYS A 500 -0.19 6.71 -28.64
N THR A 501 0.15 5.99 -29.69
CA THR A 501 -0.77 5.04 -30.30
C THR A 501 -1.02 3.85 -29.37
N SER A 502 -2.13 3.15 -29.55
CA SER A 502 -2.45 1.93 -28.80
C SER A 502 -1.34 0.86 -28.93
N SER A 503 -0.66 0.82 -30.07
CA SER A 503 0.47 -0.09 -30.28
C SER A 503 1.69 0.32 -29.47
N GLU A 504 2.05 1.61 -29.47
CA GLU A 504 3.17 2.13 -28.65
C GLU A 504 2.90 1.96 -27.16
N MET A 505 1.68 2.19 -26.71
CA MET A 505 1.29 2.01 -25.30
C MET A 505 1.48 0.57 -24.79
N LYS A 506 1.57 -0.42 -25.69
CA LYS A 506 1.82 -1.82 -25.36
C LYS A 506 3.29 -2.24 -25.53
N MET A 507 4.19 -1.28 -25.73
CA MET A 507 5.61 -1.54 -25.92
C MET A 507 6.41 -1.02 -24.73
N ARG A 508 7.24 -1.86 -24.14
CA ARG A 508 8.13 -1.47 -23.02
C ARG A 508 9.07 -0.32 -23.42
N ALA A 509 9.46 -0.26 -24.67
CA ALA A 509 10.31 0.80 -25.21
C ALA A 509 9.70 2.21 -25.09
N THR A 510 8.38 2.34 -24.95
CA THR A 510 7.69 3.61 -24.71
C THR A 510 8.02 4.16 -23.31
N TYR A 511 8.33 3.30 -22.36
CA TYR A 511 8.46 3.60 -20.93
C TYR A 511 9.91 3.43 -20.44
N THR A 512 10.86 4.05 -21.14
CA THR A 512 12.31 3.81 -20.96
C THR A 512 12.83 4.11 -19.56
N SER A 513 12.22 5.05 -18.85
CA SER A 513 12.64 5.47 -17.51
C SER A 513 11.83 4.85 -16.38
N TRP A 514 10.88 3.96 -16.72
CA TRP A 514 10.01 3.37 -15.72
C TRP A 514 10.66 2.16 -15.03
N ASN A 515 10.38 1.99 -13.74
CA ASN A 515 10.91 0.89 -12.96
C ASN A 515 10.08 -0.39 -13.17
N PHE A 516 10.50 -1.22 -14.14
CA PHE A 516 9.90 -2.53 -14.38
C PHE A 516 10.48 -3.65 -13.50
N GLU A 517 11.45 -3.37 -12.65
CA GLU A 517 11.97 -4.35 -11.70
C GLU A 517 11.04 -4.51 -10.49
N THR A 518 10.58 -3.41 -9.92
CA THR A 518 9.85 -3.43 -8.64
C THR A 518 8.44 -2.84 -8.70
N ILE A 519 8.13 -1.94 -9.64
CA ILE A 519 6.87 -1.18 -9.66
C ILE A 519 5.95 -1.65 -10.77
N TRP A 520 6.44 -1.64 -12.01
CA TRP A 520 5.62 -1.88 -13.19
C TRP A 520 5.82 -3.26 -13.77
N GLU A 521 4.79 -3.76 -14.46
CA GLU A 521 4.90 -4.90 -15.37
C GLU A 521 4.16 -4.59 -16.67
N ILE A 522 4.55 -5.26 -17.73
CA ILE A 522 3.93 -5.14 -19.04
C ILE A 522 4.02 -6.50 -19.75
N GLU A 523 2.92 -6.90 -20.35
CA GLU A 523 2.88 -7.99 -21.29
C GLU A 523 3.00 -7.41 -22.70
N GLU A 524 4.23 -7.41 -23.22
CA GLU A 524 4.59 -6.66 -24.42
C GLU A 524 3.72 -7.04 -25.62
N ARG A 525 3.20 -6.05 -26.35
CA ARG A 525 2.26 -6.12 -27.49
C ARG A 525 0.85 -6.58 -27.12
N ILE A 526 0.59 -6.99 -25.90
CA ILE A 526 -0.70 -7.50 -25.43
C ILE A 526 -1.40 -6.44 -24.57
N SER A 527 -0.76 -6.00 -23.50
CA SER A 527 -1.35 -5.06 -22.56
C SER A 527 -0.54 -3.77 -22.39
N THR A 528 -1.16 -2.71 -21.95
CA THR A 528 -0.48 -1.55 -21.36
C THR A 528 0.06 -1.91 -19.97
N PRO A 529 1.05 -1.16 -19.42
CA PRO A 529 1.60 -1.45 -18.09
C PRO A 529 0.54 -1.54 -17.00
N THR A 530 0.82 -2.35 -15.99
CA THR A 530 0.06 -2.43 -14.73
C THR A 530 1.03 -2.40 -13.55
N LEU A 531 0.53 -2.11 -12.36
CA LEU A 531 1.33 -2.09 -11.16
C LEU A 531 1.46 -3.51 -10.59
N LYS A 532 2.67 -3.94 -10.29
CA LYS A 532 2.94 -5.31 -9.80
C LYS A 532 2.18 -5.68 -8.54
N TRP A 533 1.93 -4.70 -7.66
CA TRP A 533 1.23 -4.97 -6.41
C TRP A 533 -0.24 -5.39 -6.63
N GLU A 534 -0.87 -5.00 -7.75
CA GLU A 534 -2.26 -5.36 -8.07
C GLU A 534 -2.42 -6.87 -8.28
N LYS A 535 -1.45 -7.54 -8.92
CA LYS A 535 -1.46 -9.00 -9.09
C LYS A 535 -1.28 -9.75 -7.78
N ASN A 536 -0.36 -9.30 -6.94
CA ASN A 536 -0.11 -9.93 -5.66
C ASN A 536 -1.34 -9.90 -4.76
N TYR A 537 -2.22 -8.92 -4.95
CA TYR A 537 -3.49 -8.84 -4.25
C TYR A 537 -4.48 -9.92 -4.74
N VAL A 538 -4.56 -10.15 -6.04
CA VAL A 538 -5.45 -11.16 -6.65
C VAL A 538 -5.01 -12.59 -6.31
N GLU A 539 -3.71 -12.87 -6.27
CA GLU A 539 -3.18 -14.20 -5.95
C GLU A 539 -3.49 -14.61 -4.49
N VAL A 540 -3.41 -13.66 -3.54
CA VAL A 540 -3.76 -13.93 -2.14
C VAL A 540 -5.26 -14.26 -1.95
N GLU A 541 -6.14 -13.79 -2.83
CA GLU A 541 -7.57 -14.17 -2.83
C GLU A 541 -7.82 -15.57 -3.41
N ASN A 542 -7.05 -15.98 -4.40
CA ASN A 542 -7.23 -17.28 -5.06
C ASN A 542 -6.65 -18.45 -4.26
N ASP A 543 -5.62 -18.24 -3.45
CA ASP A 543 -5.05 -19.28 -2.58
C ASP A 543 -5.92 -19.64 -1.35
N LYS A 544 -7.06 -18.94 -1.19
CA LYS A 544 -8.02 -19.18 -0.09
C LYS A 544 -9.31 -19.90 -0.54
N LYS A 545 -9.43 -20.24 -1.82
CA LYS A 545 -10.49 -21.09 -2.37
C LYS A 545 -9.98 -22.51 -2.54
#